data_78598a231e6089552520acb25f64cda4
#
_entry.id   78598a231e6089552520acb25f64cda4
#
_cell.length_a   1.000
_cell.length_b   1.000
_cell.length_c   1.000
_cell.angle_alpha   90.00
_cell.angle_beta   90.00
_cell.angle_gamma   90.00
#
_symmetry.space_group_name_H-M   'P 1'
#
loop_
_entity.id
_entity.type
_entity.pdbx_description
1 polymer ?
#
loop_
_entity_poly.entity_id
_entity_poly.type
_entity_poly.pdbx_seq_one_letter_code
_entity_poly.pdbx_strand_id
1 'polypeptide(L)'
;TSNLRPTIIIPPDICVIAGQRVNGTVTAVDGGTGGQQSPISLFAYSGILPPATFNQTQTGPPQASATFFWQTDCSNVAQLPYQVVFKAQDNPTGTPTINPVLIDEKTWRITVVGPPPQNLRATPTASGGINSVVLNWNSYVCTNASQIYIYRKINKSDFNPGVCDTGIPASAGYTRIAAVAANATTFTDSNVSANGTVLGLERGQT
;
A
#
# COMPACT_ATOMS: atom_id res chain seq x y z
N THR A 1 -19.44 -19.21 -36.37
CA THR A 1 -19.30 -18.38 -35.15
C THR A 1 -17.97 -17.68 -35.20
N SER A 2 -17.95 -16.34 -35.06
CA SER A 2 -16.72 -15.56 -35.02
C SER A 2 -16.07 -15.67 -33.65
N ASN A 3 -14.73 -15.62 -33.60
CA ASN A 3 -13.99 -15.48 -32.36
C ASN A 3 -14.38 -14.19 -31.64
N LEU A 4 -14.53 -14.21 -30.32
CA LEU A 4 -14.83 -13.06 -29.50
C LEU A 4 -13.68 -12.76 -28.56
N ARG A 5 -13.50 -11.49 -28.22
CA ARG A 5 -12.44 -11.02 -27.33
C ARG A 5 -12.62 -11.62 -25.93
N PRO A 6 -11.54 -12.12 -25.30
CA PRO A 6 -11.59 -12.52 -23.91
C PRO A 6 -11.87 -11.31 -23.01
N THR A 7 -12.44 -11.55 -21.84
CA THR A 7 -12.66 -10.54 -20.81
C THR A 7 -11.89 -10.93 -19.57
N ILE A 8 -10.91 -10.08 -19.19
CA ILE A 8 -10.10 -10.29 -17.99
C ILE A 8 -10.73 -9.62 -16.76
N ILE A 9 -10.68 -10.31 -15.63
CA ILE A 9 -11.13 -9.84 -14.33
C ILE A 9 -9.93 -9.85 -13.39
N ILE A 10 -9.60 -8.71 -12.81
CA ILE A 10 -8.49 -8.51 -11.89
C ILE A 10 -8.98 -8.10 -10.51
N PRO A 11 -8.19 -8.26 -9.44
CA PRO A 11 -8.51 -7.72 -8.12
C PRO A 11 -8.64 -6.20 -8.15
N PRO A 12 -9.39 -5.61 -7.20
CA PRO A 12 -9.39 -4.16 -7.00
C PRO A 12 -7.99 -3.68 -6.58
N ASP A 13 -7.68 -2.41 -6.86
CA ASP A 13 -6.46 -1.78 -6.39
C ASP A 13 -6.31 -1.95 -4.87
N ILE A 14 -5.09 -2.21 -4.40
CA ILE A 14 -4.84 -2.56 -3.00
C ILE A 14 -3.73 -1.70 -2.41
N CYS A 15 -3.83 -1.47 -1.10
CA CYS A 15 -2.77 -0.88 -0.31
C CYS A 15 -2.39 -1.83 0.83
N VAL A 16 -1.09 -2.04 1.00
CA VAL A 16 -0.53 -2.95 2.02
C VAL A 16 0.59 -2.28 2.80
N ILE A 17 0.78 -2.71 4.03
CA ILE A 17 1.94 -2.34 4.84
C ILE A 17 3.13 -3.20 4.43
N ALA A 18 4.31 -2.59 4.32
CA ALA A 18 5.55 -3.30 4.05
C ALA A 18 5.75 -4.48 5.02
N GLY A 19 6.13 -5.63 4.49
CA GLY A 19 6.16 -6.92 5.20
C GLY A 19 4.92 -7.78 5.00
N GLN A 20 3.81 -7.22 4.52
CA GLN A 20 2.61 -7.99 4.20
C GLN A 20 2.73 -8.68 2.83
N ARG A 21 1.98 -9.77 2.70
CA ARG A 21 1.85 -10.51 1.45
C ARG A 21 0.73 -9.93 0.59
N VAL A 22 1.01 -9.78 -0.70
CA VAL A 22 0.02 -9.47 -1.71
C VAL A 22 -0.34 -10.75 -2.46
N ASN A 23 -1.61 -11.12 -2.44
CA ASN A 23 -2.15 -12.23 -3.19
C ASN A 23 -3.27 -11.70 -4.09
N GLY A 24 -3.31 -12.17 -5.33
CA GLY A 24 -4.35 -11.81 -6.28
C GLY A 24 -4.71 -12.98 -7.18
N THR A 25 -6.00 -13.15 -7.44
CA THR A 25 -6.48 -14.09 -8.45
C THR A 25 -6.94 -13.30 -9.65
N VAL A 26 -6.41 -13.66 -10.81
CA VAL A 26 -6.78 -13.11 -12.11
C VAL A 26 -7.53 -14.18 -12.86
N THR A 27 -8.68 -13.84 -13.40
CA THR A 27 -9.47 -14.75 -14.22
C THR A 27 -9.77 -14.12 -15.57
N ALA A 28 -10.00 -14.94 -16.57
CA ALA A 28 -10.49 -14.49 -17.87
C ALA A 28 -11.47 -15.50 -18.44
N VAL A 29 -12.50 -14.98 -19.11
CA VAL A 29 -13.47 -15.78 -19.84
C VAL A 29 -13.41 -15.42 -21.31
N ASP A 30 -13.50 -16.44 -22.17
CA ASP A 30 -13.52 -16.26 -23.61
C ASP A 30 -14.97 -16.25 -24.12
N GLY A 31 -15.25 -15.22 -24.90
CA GLY A 31 -16.50 -15.09 -25.62
C GLY A 31 -17.74 -14.91 -24.79
N GLY A 32 -18.75 -14.36 -25.45
CA GLY A 32 -20.11 -14.37 -24.98
C GLY A 32 -20.88 -15.62 -25.43
N THR A 33 -22.15 -15.67 -25.10
CA THR A 33 -23.09 -16.69 -25.62
C THR A 33 -23.07 -16.72 -27.14
N GLY A 34 -22.67 -17.84 -27.74
CA GLY A 34 -22.66 -18.04 -29.20
C GLY A 34 -21.32 -17.82 -29.89
N GLY A 35 -20.25 -17.42 -29.16
CA GLY A 35 -18.88 -17.39 -29.69
C GLY A 35 -18.18 -18.75 -29.68
N GLN A 36 -17.07 -18.84 -30.41
CA GLN A 36 -16.16 -19.97 -30.32
C GLN A 36 -15.34 -19.80 -29.03
N GLN A 37 -15.44 -20.74 -28.10
CA GLN A 37 -14.65 -20.73 -26.89
C GLN A 37 -13.26 -21.30 -27.14
N SER A 38 -12.24 -20.59 -26.69
CA SER A 38 -10.83 -20.95 -26.87
C SER A 38 -10.12 -21.02 -25.52
N PRO A 39 -9.07 -21.81 -25.38
CA PRO A 39 -8.16 -21.70 -24.24
C PRO A 39 -7.56 -20.30 -24.16
N ILE A 40 -7.32 -19.80 -22.97
CA ILE A 40 -6.76 -18.48 -22.72
C ILE A 40 -5.38 -18.61 -22.05
N SER A 41 -4.40 -17.90 -22.60
CA SER A 41 -3.12 -17.69 -21.95
C SER A 41 -3.16 -16.38 -21.14
N LEU A 42 -2.76 -16.43 -19.87
CA LEU A 42 -2.67 -15.28 -18.97
C LEU A 42 -1.20 -14.91 -18.76
N PHE A 43 -0.90 -13.63 -18.88
CA PHE A 43 0.42 -13.06 -18.69
C PHE A 43 0.36 -11.89 -17.70
N ALA A 44 1.50 -11.65 -17.02
CA ALA A 44 1.67 -10.47 -16.17
C ALA A 44 3.00 -9.78 -16.49
N TYR A 45 2.99 -8.46 -16.53
CA TYR A 45 4.15 -7.61 -16.79
C TYR A 45 4.26 -6.56 -15.72
N SER A 46 5.42 -6.49 -15.06
CA SER A 46 5.73 -5.49 -14.06
C SER A 46 7.22 -5.47 -13.75
N GLY A 47 7.74 -4.33 -13.27
CA GLY A 47 9.11 -4.23 -12.75
C GLY A 47 9.34 -5.00 -11.44
N ILE A 48 8.29 -5.51 -10.80
CA ILE A 48 8.39 -6.37 -9.61
C ILE A 48 8.32 -7.87 -9.92
N LEU A 49 8.31 -8.25 -11.17
CA LEU A 49 8.33 -9.64 -11.64
C LEU A 49 9.69 -9.97 -12.29
N PRO A 50 10.65 -10.60 -11.58
CA PRO A 50 10.65 -11.01 -10.17
C PRO A 50 10.89 -9.85 -9.20
N PRO A 51 10.74 -9.99 -7.85
CA PRO A 51 10.55 -11.23 -7.08
C PRO A 51 9.09 -11.70 -6.97
N ALA A 52 8.10 -10.89 -7.38
CA ALA A 52 6.73 -11.37 -7.46
C ALA A 52 6.62 -12.54 -8.45
N THR A 53 5.61 -13.36 -8.29
CA THR A 53 5.33 -14.48 -9.18
C THR A 53 3.92 -14.41 -9.73
N PHE A 54 3.75 -14.91 -10.95
CA PHE A 54 2.45 -15.06 -11.58
C PHE A 54 2.37 -16.41 -12.25
N ASN A 55 1.43 -17.25 -11.79
CA ASN A 55 1.30 -18.63 -12.23
C ASN A 55 -0.11 -18.89 -12.72
N GLN A 56 -0.23 -19.26 -14.00
CA GLN A 56 -1.49 -19.72 -14.54
C GLN A 56 -1.79 -21.12 -14.03
N THR A 57 -3.00 -21.29 -13.47
CA THR A 57 -3.46 -22.56 -12.88
C THR A 57 -4.49 -23.27 -13.75
N GLN A 58 -5.17 -22.52 -14.63
CA GLN A 58 -6.19 -23.05 -15.54
C GLN A 58 -6.22 -22.25 -16.83
N THR A 59 -6.33 -22.94 -17.96
CA THR A 59 -6.36 -22.32 -19.30
C THR A 59 -7.78 -22.16 -19.86
N GLY A 60 -8.79 -22.81 -19.26
CA GLY A 60 -10.14 -22.87 -19.83
C GLY A 60 -10.24 -23.82 -21.05
N PRO A 61 -11.32 -23.75 -21.85
CA PRO A 61 -12.56 -23.06 -21.60
C PRO A 61 -13.39 -23.64 -20.45
N PRO A 62 -14.40 -22.93 -19.89
CA PRO A 62 -14.80 -21.58 -20.28
C PRO A 62 -13.99 -20.47 -19.60
N GLN A 63 -13.24 -20.77 -18.54
CA GLN A 63 -12.54 -19.77 -17.72
C GLN A 63 -11.08 -20.16 -17.52
N ALA A 64 -10.19 -19.22 -17.73
CA ALA A 64 -8.80 -19.29 -17.32
C ALA A 64 -8.61 -18.65 -15.94
N SER A 65 -7.62 -19.11 -15.19
CA SER A 65 -7.28 -18.59 -13.87
C SER A 65 -5.77 -18.58 -13.66
N ALA A 66 -5.28 -17.56 -12.96
CA ALA A 66 -3.91 -17.43 -12.53
C ALA A 66 -3.81 -16.78 -11.15
N THR A 67 -2.74 -17.05 -10.42
CA THR A 67 -2.46 -16.48 -9.12
C THR A 67 -1.23 -15.60 -9.18
N PHE A 68 -1.35 -14.41 -8.61
CA PHE A 68 -0.26 -13.48 -8.35
C PHE A 68 0.13 -13.57 -6.88
N PHE A 69 1.44 -13.56 -6.63
CA PHE A 69 1.99 -13.55 -5.28
C PHE A 69 3.19 -12.61 -5.21
N TRP A 70 3.20 -11.77 -4.16
CA TRP A 70 4.33 -10.90 -3.86
C TRP A 70 4.53 -10.74 -2.35
N GLN A 71 5.73 -11.03 -1.84
CA GLN A 71 6.12 -10.72 -0.49
C GLN A 71 6.78 -9.34 -0.48
N THR A 72 6.14 -8.38 0.17
CA THR A 72 6.67 -7.02 0.29
C THR A 72 7.63 -6.88 1.47
N ASP A 73 8.48 -5.86 1.43
CA ASP A 73 9.37 -5.44 2.51
C ASP A 73 9.55 -3.92 2.54
N CYS A 74 10.39 -3.42 3.46
CA CYS A 74 10.62 -1.97 3.61
C CYS A 74 11.22 -1.31 2.36
N SER A 75 11.95 -2.04 1.52
CA SER A 75 12.52 -1.50 0.28
C SER A 75 11.45 -1.21 -0.77
N ASN A 76 10.28 -1.79 -0.61
CA ASN A 76 9.15 -1.60 -1.51
C ASN A 76 8.26 -0.39 -1.14
N VAL A 77 8.54 0.29 -0.03
CA VAL A 77 7.80 1.51 0.33
C VAL A 77 8.06 2.60 -0.71
N ALA A 78 7.01 3.07 -1.37
CA ALA A 78 7.11 4.05 -2.44
C ALA A 78 5.94 5.03 -2.42
N GLN A 79 6.16 6.24 -2.96
CA GLN A 79 5.10 7.25 -3.09
C GLN A 79 4.10 6.92 -4.20
N LEU A 80 4.56 6.24 -5.24
CA LEU A 80 3.74 5.84 -6.37
C LEU A 80 3.39 4.35 -6.27
N PRO A 81 2.18 3.94 -6.68
CA PRO A 81 1.81 2.55 -6.70
C PRO A 81 2.62 1.76 -7.74
N TYR A 82 2.93 0.53 -7.42
CA TYR A 82 3.40 -0.45 -8.39
C TYR A 82 2.27 -0.82 -9.33
N GLN A 83 2.60 -0.99 -10.59
CA GLN A 83 1.64 -1.38 -11.62
C GLN A 83 1.97 -2.77 -12.14
N VAL A 84 0.96 -3.62 -12.17
CA VAL A 84 1.02 -4.94 -12.80
C VAL A 84 0.01 -4.96 -13.93
N VAL A 85 0.50 -5.08 -15.16
CA VAL A 85 -0.35 -5.20 -16.34
C VAL A 85 -0.62 -6.68 -16.57
N PHE A 86 -1.86 -7.09 -16.48
CA PHE A 86 -2.31 -8.43 -16.84
C PHE A 86 -2.87 -8.45 -18.26
N LYS A 87 -2.51 -9.46 -19.02
CA LYS A 87 -2.97 -9.68 -20.37
C LYS A 87 -3.62 -11.06 -20.48
N ALA A 88 -4.81 -11.11 -21.00
CA ALA A 88 -5.47 -12.34 -21.45
C ALA A 88 -5.38 -12.42 -22.97
N GLN A 89 -4.95 -13.55 -23.48
CA GLN A 89 -4.84 -13.84 -24.90
C GLN A 89 -5.56 -15.13 -25.20
N ASP A 90 -6.55 -15.09 -26.10
CA ASP A 90 -7.19 -16.31 -26.56
C ASP A 90 -6.29 -17.08 -27.54
N ASN A 91 -6.52 -18.38 -27.65
CA ASN A 91 -5.79 -19.27 -28.55
C ASN A 91 -6.82 -20.04 -29.40
N PRO A 92 -7.47 -19.37 -30.37
CA PRO A 92 -8.50 -20.00 -31.18
C PRO A 92 -7.91 -21.07 -32.07
N THR A 93 -8.71 -22.11 -32.33
CA THR A 93 -8.36 -23.15 -33.33
C THR A 93 -8.74 -22.69 -34.74
N GLY A 94 -7.96 -23.00 -35.72
CA GLY A 94 -8.20 -22.67 -37.13
C GLY A 94 -7.14 -21.75 -37.74
N THR A 95 -7.44 -21.18 -38.91
CA THR A 95 -6.49 -20.30 -39.59
C THR A 95 -6.56 -18.86 -39.01
N PRO A 96 -5.43 -18.18 -38.84
CA PRO A 96 -5.38 -16.83 -38.29
C PRO A 96 -6.18 -15.79 -39.08
N THR A 97 -6.41 -16.02 -40.34
CA THR A 97 -7.23 -15.15 -41.22
C THR A 97 -8.73 -15.22 -40.92
N ILE A 98 -9.20 -16.32 -40.33
CA ILE A 98 -10.61 -16.56 -40.00
C ILE A 98 -10.84 -16.33 -38.51
N ASN A 99 -9.91 -16.78 -37.67
CA ASN A 99 -9.97 -16.67 -36.21
C ASN A 99 -8.69 -15.99 -35.70
N PRO A 100 -8.59 -14.66 -35.73
CA PRO A 100 -7.44 -13.95 -35.20
C PRO A 100 -7.36 -14.10 -33.67
N VAL A 101 -6.14 -14.10 -33.16
CA VAL A 101 -5.89 -14.01 -31.72
C VAL A 101 -6.34 -12.66 -31.20
N LEU A 102 -7.16 -12.64 -30.16
CA LEU A 102 -7.66 -11.43 -29.52
C LEU A 102 -7.11 -11.32 -28.10
N ILE A 103 -6.95 -10.10 -27.63
CA ILE A 103 -6.36 -9.82 -26.32
C ILE A 103 -7.23 -8.83 -25.54
N ASP A 104 -7.17 -8.95 -24.21
CA ASP A 104 -7.65 -7.95 -23.24
C ASP A 104 -6.59 -7.69 -22.18
N GLU A 105 -6.47 -6.43 -21.76
CA GLU A 105 -5.46 -6.01 -20.80
C GLU A 105 -6.07 -5.15 -19.70
N LYS A 106 -5.61 -5.34 -18.47
CA LYS A 106 -5.96 -4.50 -17.32
C LYS A 106 -4.76 -4.30 -16.42
N THR A 107 -4.71 -3.14 -15.78
CA THR A 107 -3.65 -2.76 -14.84
C THR A 107 -4.18 -2.81 -13.41
N TRP A 108 -3.48 -3.53 -12.55
CA TRP A 108 -3.67 -3.55 -11.12
C TRP A 108 -2.65 -2.65 -10.43
N ARG A 109 -3.10 -1.81 -9.49
CA ARG A 109 -2.23 -0.93 -8.72
C ARG A 109 -2.09 -1.42 -7.30
N ILE A 110 -0.83 -1.53 -6.85
CA ILE A 110 -0.46 -1.99 -5.51
C ILE A 110 0.33 -0.88 -4.83
N THR A 111 -0.22 -0.29 -3.79
CA THR A 111 0.48 0.71 -2.97
C THR A 111 1.11 0.03 -1.78
N VAL A 112 2.39 0.29 -1.52
CA VAL A 112 3.11 -0.22 -0.35
C VAL A 112 3.50 0.94 0.54
N VAL A 113 2.98 0.95 1.77
CA VAL A 113 3.26 1.99 2.77
C VAL A 113 4.13 1.45 3.90
N GLY A 114 4.88 2.33 4.56
CA GLY A 114 5.64 1.96 5.74
C GLY A 114 4.73 1.63 6.93
N PRO A 115 5.11 0.72 7.84
CA PRO A 115 4.35 0.47 9.05
C PRO A 115 4.37 1.71 9.96
N PRO A 116 3.35 1.94 10.78
CA PRO A 116 3.40 3.01 11.78
C PRO A 116 4.44 2.67 12.87
N PRO A 117 5.05 3.68 13.53
CA PRO A 117 5.84 3.46 14.73
C PRO A 117 5.04 2.68 15.78
N GLN A 118 5.71 1.75 16.47
CA GLN A 118 5.06 0.83 17.38
C GLN A 118 5.30 1.20 18.86
N ASN A 119 4.34 0.85 19.72
CA ASN A 119 4.44 1.00 21.17
C ASN A 119 4.69 2.44 21.63
N LEU A 120 4.06 3.42 20.95
CA LEU A 120 4.11 4.82 21.39
C LEU A 120 3.51 4.94 22.80
N ARG A 121 4.30 5.51 23.70
CA ARG A 121 3.89 5.88 25.07
C ARG A 121 4.19 7.34 25.31
N ALA A 122 3.26 8.02 25.94
CA ALA A 122 3.38 9.42 26.36
C ALA A 122 3.35 9.47 27.90
N THR A 123 4.41 9.99 28.50
CA THR A 123 4.54 10.11 29.96
C THR A 123 4.63 11.58 30.35
N PRO A 124 3.63 12.13 31.04
CA PRO A 124 3.73 13.49 31.58
C PRO A 124 4.86 13.58 32.60
N THR A 125 5.62 14.66 32.52
CA THR A 125 6.70 14.98 33.47
C THR A 125 6.64 16.46 33.87
N ALA A 126 7.20 16.78 35.04
CA ALA A 126 7.39 18.14 35.47
C ALA A 126 8.76 18.27 36.14
N SER A 127 9.56 19.21 35.68
CA SER A 127 10.87 19.50 36.25
C SER A 127 11.13 21.00 36.22
N GLY A 128 11.58 21.56 37.35
CA GLY A 128 11.86 23.01 37.45
C GLY A 128 10.67 23.92 37.15
N GLY A 129 9.43 23.46 37.41
CA GLY A 129 8.22 24.22 37.11
C GLY A 129 7.76 24.10 35.63
N ILE A 130 8.45 23.37 34.79
CA ILE A 130 8.12 23.18 33.40
C ILE A 130 7.42 21.82 33.24
N ASN A 131 6.18 21.83 32.73
CA ASN A 131 5.47 20.63 32.36
C ASN A 131 5.87 20.21 30.96
N SER A 132 6.12 18.92 30.77
CA SER A 132 6.47 18.31 29.47
C SER A 132 5.87 16.93 29.34
N VAL A 133 5.90 16.38 28.14
CA VAL A 133 5.52 15.00 27.85
C VAL A 133 6.70 14.30 27.18
N VAL A 134 7.16 13.22 27.80
CA VAL A 134 8.17 12.35 27.22
C VAL A 134 7.48 11.29 26.38
N LEU A 135 7.79 11.24 25.09
CA LEU A 135 7.35 10.23 24.15
C LEU A 135 8.43 9.16 24.03
N ASN A 136 8.02 7.90 24.06
CA ASN A 136 8.88 6.76 23.78
C ASN A 136 8.17 5.81 22.83
N TRP A 137 8.92 5.21 21.92
CA TRP A 137 8.44 4.21 20.96
C TRP A 137 9.55 3.22 20.62
N ASN A 138 9.19 2.11 19.98
CA ASN A 138 10.17 1.14 19.51
C ASN A 138 11.00 1.68 18.35
N SER A 139 12.23 1.16 18.17
CA SER A 139 13.02 1.42 16.96
C SER A 139 12.19 1.17 15.72
N TYR A 140 12.24 2.10 14.77
CA TYR A 140 11.48 1.97 13.54
C TYR A 140 12.04 0.83 12.68
N VAL A 141 11.16 -0.03 12.21
CA VAL A 141 11.56 -1.29 11.55
C VAL A 141 12.13 -1.08 10.14
N CYS A 142 11.72 -0.01 9.44
CA CYS A 142 12.22 0.29 8.10
C CYS A 142 13.43 1.24 8.17
N THR A 143 14.62 0.69 8.05
CA THR A 143 15.90 1.42 8.16
C THR A 143 16.14 2.42 7.01
N ASN A 144 15.38 2.34 5.93
CA ASN A 144 15.40 3.28 4.81
C ASN A 144 14.56 4.55 5.04
N ALA A 145 13.84 4.65 6.15
CA ALA A 145 13.19 5.88 6.55
C ALA A 145 14.23 6.92 6.99
N SER A 146 14.04 8.19 6.67
CA SER A 146 14.95 9.27 7.05
C SER A 146 14.54 9.95 8.36
N GLN A 147 13.24 10.12 8.59
CA GLN A 147 12.70 10.89 9.71
C GLN A 147 11.40 10.29 10.24
N ILE A 148 11.13 10.59 11.53
CA ILE A 148 9.83 10.41 12.18
C ILE A 148 9.31 11.80 12.51
N TYR A 149 8.07 12.08 12.13
CA TYR A 149 7.40 13.34 12.45
C TYR A 149 6.61 13.19 13.74
N ILE A 150 6.75 14.18 14.62
CA ILE A 150 6.03 14.26 15.88
C ILE A 150 4.92 15.30 15.73
N TYR A 151 3.72 14.88 16.06
CA TYR A 151 2.52 15.70 15.99
C TYR A 151 1.89 15.84 17.38
N ARG A 152 1.32 17.00 17.65
CA ARG A 152 0.57 17.29 18.87
C ARG A 152 -0.80 17.82 18.50
N LYS A 153 -1.80 17.43 19.28
CA LYS A 153 -3.14 18.02 19.28
C LYS A 153 -3.54 18.34 20.71
N ILE A 154 -4.23 19.45 20.89
CA ILE A 154 -4.91 19.79 22.14
C ILE A 154 -6.29 19.13 22.07
N ASN A 155 -6.74 18.53 23.16
CA ASN A 155 -7.98 17.77 23.29
C ASN A 155 -7.98 16.41 22.53
N LYS A 156 -9.04 15.64 22.76
CA LYS A 156 -9.23 14.32 22.19
C LYS A 156 -9.25 14.37 20.66
N SER A 157 -8.67 13.35 20.06
CA SER A 157 -8.72 13.14 18.62
C SER A 157 -9.67 11.99 18.28
N ASP A 158 -10.51 12.21 17.27
CA ASP A 158 -11.35 11.18 16.67
C ASP A 158 -10.74 10.68 15.33
N PHE A 159 -9.52 11.15 14.98
CA PHE A 159 -8.82 10.69 13.79
C PHE A 159 -8.34 9.25 13.96
N ASN A 160 -8.82 8.38 13.09
CA ASN A 160 -8.40 6.98 13.00
C ASN A 160 -7.85 6.75 11.58
N PRO A 161 -6.53 6.61 11.41
CA PRO A 161 -5.93 6.45 10.09
C PRO A 161 -6.29 5.10 9.47
N GLY A 162 -6.62 5.12 8.17
CA GLY A 162 -6.69 3.92 7.35
C GLY A 162 -5.28 3.40 6.99
N VAL A 163 -5.22 2.19 6.42
CA VAL A 163 -3.93 1.56 6.06
C VAL A 163 -3.11 2.41 5.10
N CYS A 164 -3.77 3.10 4.17
CA CYS A 164 -3.13 3.93 3.15
C CYS A 164 -2.89 5.39 3.54
N ASP A 165 -3.32 5.78 4.74
CA ASP A 165 -3.13 7.16 5.18
C ASP A 165 -1.67 7.36 5.58
N THR A 166 -0.93 8.07 4.73
CA THR A 166 0.45 8.46 5.00
C THR A 166 0.49 9.86 5.59
N GLY A 167 0.80 9.95 6.89
CA GLY A 167 0.79 11.20 7.64
C GLY A 167 -0.57 11.52 8.25
N ILE A 168 -0.65 12.71 8.87
CA ILE A 168 -1.86 13.21 9.53
C ILE A 168 -2.42 14.37 8.70
N PRO A 169 -3.66 14.29 8.20
CA PRO A 169 -4.26 15.37 7.42
C PRO A 169 -4.53 16.59 8.29
N ALA A 170 -4.46 17.79 7.70
CA ALA A 170 -4.69 19.05 8.41
C ALA A 170 -6.08 19.10 9.10
N SER A 171 -7.08 18.47 8.49
CA SER A 171 -8.45 18.35 9.04
C SER A 171 -8.52 17.62 10.37
N ALA A 172 -7.53 16.78 10.71
CA ALA A 172 -7.45 16.10 12.00
C ALA A 172 -7.07 17.03 13.16
N GLY A 173 -6.65 18.28 12.87
CA GLY A 173 -6.34 19.30 13.85
C GLY A 173 -5.03 19.09 14.61
N TYR A 174 -4.12 18.28 14.08
CA TYR A 174 -2.79 18.10 14.64
C TYR A 174 -1.81 19.12 14.08
N THR A 175 -0.86 19.53 14.90
CA THR A 175 0.29 20.36 14.51
C THR A 175 1.56 19.55 14.59
N ARG A 176 2.36 19.56 13.51
CA ARG A 176 3.71 18.97 13.55
C ARG A 176 4.61 19.85 14.39
N ILE A 177 5.16 19.29 15.49
CA ILE A 177 6.00 20.01 16.45
C ILE A 177 7.47 19.68 16.30
N ALA A 178 7.81 18.53 15.72
CA ALA A 178 9.19 18.12 15.49
C ALA A 178 9.32 17.13 14.33
N ALA A 179 10.57 16.99 13.85
CA ALA A 179 11.04 15.90 13.01
C ALA A 179 12.31 15.37 13.67
N VAL A 180 12.36 14.07 13.93
CA VAL A 180 13.51 13.40 14.53
C VAL A 180 14.07 12.36 13.56
N ALA A 181 15.35 11.97 13.75
CA ALA A 181 15.93 10.90 12.95
C ALA A 181 15.14 9.60 13.09
N ALA A 182 15.08 8.80 12.03
CA ALA A 182 14.27 7.57 12.03
C ALA A 182 14.71 6.53 13.07
N ASN A 183 15.96 6.58 13.51
CA ASN A 183 16.50 5.72 14.58
C ASN A 183 16.25 6.25 16.00
N ALA A 184 15.63 7.44 16.15
CA ALA A 184 15.25 7.95 17.46
C ALA A 184 14.11 7.10 18.03
N THR A 185 14.12 6.89 19.33
CA THR A 185 13.11 6.14 20.10
C THR A 185 12.47 6.97 21.20
N THR A 186 12.85 8.24 21.32
CA THR A 186 12.31 9.15 22.33
C THR A 186 12.29 10.59 21.83
N PHE A 187 11.39 11.37 22.38
CA PHE A 187 11.28 12.82 22.18
C PHE A 187 10.60 13.44 23.40
N THR A 188 11.07 14.62 23.82
CA THR A 188 10.44 15.37 24.91
C THR A 188 9.73 16.60 24.32
N ASP A 189 8.43 16.64 24.44
CA ASP A 189 7.62 17.81 24.10
C ASP A 189 7.52 18.71 25.33
N SER A 190 8.21 19.84 25.30
CA SER A 190 8.18 20.89 26.32
C SER A 190 7.65 22.21 25.79
N ASN A 191 6.99 22.19 24.64
CA ASN A 191 6.41 23.35 23.97
C ASN A 191 7.46 24.48 23.78
N VAL A 192 8.44 24.20 22.92
CA VAL A 192 9.48 25.18 22.60
C VAL A 192 8.96 26.16 21.55
N SER A 193 9.11 27.46 21.81
CA SER A 193 8.77 28.52 20.87
C SER A 193 9.75 28.61 19.69
N ALA A 194 9.39 29.36 18.65
CA ALA A 194 10.24 29.52 17.45
C ALA A 194 11.63 30.13 17.75
N ASN A 195 11.79 30.89 18.83
CA ASN A 195 13.05 31.44 19.27
C ASN A 195 13.83 30.54 20.24
N GLY A 196 13.39 29.30 20.45
CA GLY A 196 14.04 28.32 21.30
C GLY A 196 13.72 28.40 22.79
N THR A 197 12.79 29.30 23.21
CA THR A 197 12.37 29.38 24.60
C THR A 197 11.45 28.23 24.97
N VAL A 198 11.75 27.53 26.07
CA VAL A 198 10.89 26.47 26.62
C VAL A 198 9.72 27.13 27.38
N LEU A 199 8.50 26.93 26.87
CA LEU A 199 7.28 27.48 27.44
C LEU A 199 6.58 26.54 28.42
N GLY A 200 6.86 25.22 28.28
CA GLY A 200 6.13 24.19 29.01
C GLY A 200 4.74 23.92 28.42
N LEU A 201 4.10 22.87 28.88
CA LEU A 201 2.73 22.50 28.55
C LEU A 201 1.79 22.93 29.67
N GLU A 202 0.59 23.38 29.31
CA GLU A 202 -0.44 23.71 30.29
C GLU A 202 -1.06 22.44 30.89
N ARG A 203 -1.37 22.45 32.17
CA ARG A 203 -2.07 21.35 32.84
C ARG A 203 -3.49 21.20 32.31
N GLY A 204 -3.94 19.97 32.06
CA GLY A 204 -5.30 19.68 31.61
C GLY A 204 -5.49 19.78 30.09
N GLN A 205 -4.44 20.04 29.33
CA GLN A 205 -4.43 19.94 27.87
C GLN A 205 -3.86 18.57 27.47
N THR A 206 -4.73 17.62 27.19
CA THR A 206 -4.36 16.26 26.71
C THR A 206 -5.02 15.98 25.39
#